data_a983f0e856cd23f1f71da927a4171616
#
_entry.id   a983f0e856cd23f1f71da927a4171616
#
_cell.length_a   1.000
_cell.length_b   1.000
_cell.length_c   1.000
_cell.angle_alpha   90.00
_cell.angle_beta   90.00
_cell.angle_gamma   90.00
#
_symmetry.space_group_name_H-M   'P 1'
#
loop_
_entity.id
_entity.type
_entity.pdbx_description
1 polymer ?
#
loop_
_entity_poly.entity_id
_entity_poly.type
_entity_poly.pdbx_seq_one_letter_code
_entity_poly.pdbx_strand_id
1 'polypeptide(L)'
;IASSGGAGRVTAGWMINGHINEDLFSLDIKRFQNFHSSKKFIMERVTETLGDLYGMHWPYKQHETSRNKKLLPYHDELKKAGACFGVAGGFERPMWYSTNGKDPKYKYSFNYQNWYPSAKYETINARKNVGLFDFSTFSKFDLKGEKIHSDLQRICTANIKNEIGKSTYTHMLNENGGIETDLTVVCMNKNHFRVVSSAATRVHDKHHILKYLSKDVEFIDVTENVCCLGLFGPKSRDMIKKISDDDFTAESFKFGYGKKVNIKDIKVWAQRISYVGELGFE
;
A
#
# COMPACT_ATOMS: atom_id res chain seq x y z
N ILE A 1 -16.62 27.47 10.59
CA ILE A 1 -18.03 27.92 10.71
C ILE A 1 -18.91 27.20 9.67
N ALA A 2 -18.52 27.19 8.38
CA ALA A 2 -19.36 26.64 7.30
C ALA A 2 -19.77 25.17 7.51
N SER A 3 -18.89 24.33 8.08
CA SER A 3 -19.14 22.89 8.32
C SER A 3 -19.62 22.59 9.76
N SER A 4 -19.82 23.60 10.61
CA SER A 4 -20.10 23.38 12.04
C SER A 4 -21.35 22.55 12.31
N GLY A 5 -22.46 22.81 11.59
CA GLY A 5 -23.70 22.04 11.74
C GLY A 5 -23.54 20.57 11.34
N GLY A 6 -22.88 20.31 10.21
CA GLY A 6 -22.59 18.95 9.75
C GLY A 6 -21.62 18.21 10.68
N ALA A 7 -20.53 18.87 11.10
CA ALA A 7 -19.59 18.30 12.05
C ALA A 7 -20.24 17.99 13.40
N GLY A 8 -21.10 18.89 13.91
CA GLY A 8 -21.85 18.66 15.15
C GLY A 8 -22.79 17.46 15.05
N ARG A 9 -23.55 17.34 13.95
CA ARG A 9 -24.45 16.23 13.71
C ARG A 9 -23.69 14.88 13.67
N VAL A 10 -22.60 14.81 12.89
CA VAL A 10 -21.80 13.59 12.77
C VAL A 10 -21.16 13.21 14.10
N THR A 11 -20.59 14.20 14.81
CA THR A 11 -19.96 13.94 16.14
C THR A 11 -20.98 13.44 17.15
N ALA A 12 -22.17 14.05 17.20
CA ALA A 12 -23.24 13.60 18.08
C ALA A 12 -23.71 12.18 17.75
N GLY A 13 -23.91 11.89 16.46
CA GLY A 13 -24.24 10.54 15.99
C GLY A 13 -23.17 9.51 16.35
N TRP A 14 -21.89 9.85 16.17
CA TRP A 14 -20.78 9.00 16.56
C TRP A 14 -20.74 8.72 18.07
N MET A 15 -20.96 9.74 18.89
CA MET A 15 -21.01 9.58 20.36
C MET A 15 -22.15 8.65 20.81
N ILE A 16 -23.31 8.74 20.14
CA ILE A 16 -24.50 7.93 20.48
C ILE A 16 -24.37 6.49 19.99
N ASN A 17 -23.91 6.32 18.75
CA ASN A 17 -23.92 5.00 18.07
C ASN A 17 -22.58 4.24 18.21
N GLY A 18 -21.51 4.90 18.67
CA GLY A 18 -20.16 4.32 18.74
C GLY A 18 -19.43 4.20 17.39
N HIS A 19 -20.07 4.61 16.31
CA HIS A 19 -19.48 4.61 14.94
C HIS A 19 -20.04 5.76 14.11
N ILE A 20 -19.36 6.05 13.01
CA ILE A 20 -19.79 7.05 12.01
C ILE A 20 -20.57 6.31 10.93
N ASN A 21 -21.75 6.80 10.56
CA ASN A 21 -22.57 6.17 9.51
C ASN A 21 -22.20 6.62 8.10
N GLU A 22 -21.59 7.79 7.97
CA GLU A 22 -21.18 8.37 6.70
C GLU A 22 -19.73 8.00 6.39
N ASP A 23 -19.38 7.89 5.10
CA ASP A 23 -17.97 7.78 4.67
C ASP A 23 -17.27 9.14 4.84
N LEU A 24 -16.58 9.28 5.94
CA LEU A 24 -15.81 10.46 6.30
C LEU A 24 -14.32 10.15 6.52
N PHE A 25 -13.79 9.09 5.89
CA PHE A 25 -12.38 8.71 6.04
C PHE A 25 -11.43 9.87 5.76
N SER A 26 -11.72 10.72 4.77
CA SER A 26 -10.92 11.91 4.46
C SER A 26 -10.85 12.94 5.60
N LEU A 27 -11.73 12.86 6.58
CA LEU A 27 -11.77 13.71 7.78
C LEU A 27 -11.41 12.96 9.06
N ASP A 28 -11.31 11.63 9.01
CA ASP A 28 -10.99 10.80 10.18
C ASP A 28 -9.52 11.02 10.60
N ILE A 29 -9.29 11.12 11.90
CA ILE A 29 -7.96 11.22 12.49
C ILE A 29 -7.09 9.98 12.17
N LYS A 30 -7.71 8.83 11.95
CA LYS A 30 -7.04 7.56 11.59
C LYS A 30 -6.36 7.59 10.19
N ARG A 31 -6.56 8.64 9.38
CA ARG A 31 -5.77 8.86 8.17
C ARG A 31 -4.34 9.30 8.45
N PHE A 32 -4.06 9.77 9.66
CA PHE A 32 -2.74 10.28 10.04
C PHE A 32 -1.88 9.21 10.71
N GLN A 33 -0.59 9.23 10.41
CA GLN A 33 0.44 8.47 11.10
C GLN A 33 1.11 9.35 12.17
N ASN A 34 1.79 8.72 13.13
CA ASN A 34 2.36 9.41 14.30
C ASN A 34 3.26 10.62 13.95
N PHE A 35 4.05 10.54 12.87
CA PHE A 35 4.94 11.64 12.50
C PHE A 35 4.20 12.91 12.07
N HIS A 36 2.94 12.82 11.62
CA HIS A 36 2.11 13.96 11.26
C HIS A 36 1.76 14.85 12.48
N SER A 37 1.81 14.30 13.70
CA SER A 37 1.53 15.05 14.93
C SER A 37 2.71 15.89 15.42
N SER A 38 3.90 15.76 14.80
CA SER A 38 5.05 16.56 15.22
C SER A 38 4.85 18.05 14.93
N LYS A 39 5.18 18.90 15.89
CA LYS A 39 5.03 20.38 15.77
C LYS A 39 5.72 20.90 14.51
N LYS A 40 6.92 20.40 14.20
CA LYS A 40 7.67 20.80 13.01
C LYS A 40 6.90 20.47 11.73
N PHE A 41 6.38 19.24 11.61
CA PHE A 41 5.60 18.83 10.45
C PHE A 41 4.36 19.71 10.28
N ILE A 42 3.61 19.92 11.36
CA ILE A 42 2.38 20.72 11.34
C ILE A 42 2.68 22.15 10.90
N MET A 43 3.69 22.80 11.50
CA MET A 43 4.05 24.18 11.17
C MET A 43 4.41 24.36 9.68
N GLU A 44 5.26 23.48 9.14
CA GLU A 44 5.66 23.52 7.74
C GLU A 44 4.49 23.25 6.78
N ARG A 45 3.70 22.19 7.06
CA ARG A 45 2.64 21.72 6.17
C ARG A 45 1.39 22.62 6.21
N VAL A 46 1.01 23.16 7.37
CA VAL A 46 -0.16 24.03 7.49
C VAL A 46 0.02 25.29 6.68
N THR A 47 1.21 25.87 6.69
CA THR A 47 1.50 27.08 5.90
C THR A 47 1.31 26.83 4.40
N GLU A 48 1.85 25.72 3.88
CA GLU A 48 1.67 25.33 2.48
C GLU A 48 0.18 25.05 2.16
N THR A 49 -0.47 24.25 3.00
CA THR A 49 -1.88 23.86 2.78
C THR A 49 -2.82 25.06 2.79
N LEU A 50 -2.61 26.03 3.67
CA LEU A 50 -3.40 27.27 3.68
C LEU A 50 -3.14 28.10 2.44
N GLY A 51 -1.89 28.20 1.99
CA GLY A 51 -1.55 28.86 0.72
C GLY A 51 -2.22 28.19 -0.49
N ASP A 52 -2.25 26.88 -0.48
CA ASP A 52 -2.87 26.08 -1.56
C ASP A 52 -4.39 26.28 -1.69
N LEU A 53 -5.10 26.66 -0.61
CA LEU A 53 -6.52 26.99 -0.69
C LEU A 53 -6.83 28.15 -1.65
N TYR A 54 -5.89 29.07 -1.80
CA TYR A 54 -6.03 30.26 -2.65
C TYR A 54 -5.14 30.18 -3.90
N GLY A 55 -4.33 29.14 -4.01
CA GLY A 55 -3.44 28.92 -5.14
C GLY A 55 -4.12 28.18 -6.29
N MET A 56 -3.35 27.97 -7.37
CA MET A 56 -3.80 27.15 -8.49
C MET A 56 -3.84 25.68 -8.08
N HIS A 57 -5.00 25.04 -8.24
CA HIS A 57 -5.20 23.62 -7.95
C HIS A 57 -4.75 22.77 -9.16
N TRP A 58 -3.45 22.64 -9.33
CA TRP A 58 -2.88 21.84 -10.39
C TRP A 58 -3.22 20.36 -10.24
N PRO A 59 -3.56 19.65 -11.34
CA PRO A 59 -3.68 18.21 -11.31
C PRO A 59 -2.38 17.55 -10.84
N TYR A 60 -2.50 16.51 -10.01
CA TYR A 60 -1.36 15.73 -9.46
C TYR A 60 -0.36 16.54 -8.61
N LYS A 61 -0.75 17.72 -8.14
CA LYS A 61 0.11 18.54 -7.30
C LYS A 61 0.58 17.77 -6.08
N GLN A 62 1.89 17.82 -5.83
CA GLN A 62 2.54 17.24 -4.65
C GLN A 62 2.89 18.36 -3.68
N HIS A 63 2.82 18.05 -2.39
CA HIS A 63 3.35 18.98 -1.38
C HIS A 63 4.87 19.08 -1.48
N GLU A 64 5.40 20.28 -1.23
CA GLU A 64 6.83 20.59 -1.28
C GLU A 64 7.46 20.63 0.10
N THR A 65 6.69 21.01 1.13
CA THR A 65 7.16 21.05 2.52
C THR A 65 7.11 19.68 3.19
N SER A 66 7.84 19.55 4.28
CA SER A 66 7.86 18.35 5.13
C SER A 66 8.05 17.04 4.34
N ARG A 67 8.93 17.11 3.32
CA ARG A 67 9.33 15.96 2.50
C ARG A 67 10.36 15.08 3.22
N ASN A 68 10.60 13.89 2.71
CA ASN A 68 11.60 12.93 3.20
C ASN A 68 11.40 12.51 4.67
N LYS A 69 10.14 12.43 5.14
CA LYS A 69 9.85 11.99 6.51
C LYS A 69 9.86 10.47 6.65
N LYS A 70 9.43 9.76 5.61
CA LYS A 70 9.55 8.30 5.49
C LYS A 70 10.12 7.95 4.13
N LEU A 71 11.24 7.24 4.14
CA LEU A 71 11.92 6.78 2.94
C LEU A 71 11.69 5.27 2.76
N LEU A 72 11.61 4.84 1.51
CA LEU A 72 11.62 3.43 1.17
C LEU A 72 13.03 2.85 1.29
N PRO A 73 13.21 1.55 1.52
CA PRO A 73 14.52 0.93 1.65
C PRO A 73 15.44 1.16 0.43
N TYR A 74 14.85 1.27 -0.76
CA TYR A 74 15.57 1.48 -2.01
C TYR A 74 15.56 2.94 -2.50
N HIS A 75 15.23 3.90 -1.62
CA HIS A 75 15.06 5.31 -2.00
C HIS A 75 16.24 5.88 -2.80
N ASP A 76 17.46 5.65 -2.33
CA ASP A 76 18.65 6.18 -2.98
C ASP A 76 18.91 5.53 -4.36
N GLU A 77 18.65 4.23 -4.49
CA GLU A 77 18.76 3.51 -5.76
C GLU A 77 17.71 3.99 -6.76
N LEU A 78 16.47 4.19 -6.30
CA LEU A 78 15.39 4.73 -7.12
C LEU A 78 15.70 6.16 -7.57
N LYS A 79 16.28 6.98 -6.68
CA LYS A 79 16.73 8.33 -6.99
C LYS A 79 17.84 8.33 -8.05
N LYS A 80 18.84 7.45 -7.93
CA LYS A 80 19.89 7.26 -8.95
C LYS A 80 19.29 6.82 -10.29
N ALA A 81 18.23 6.01 -10.27
CA ALA A 81 17.50 5.59 -11.46
C ALA A 81 16.65 6.71 -12.10
N GLY A 82 16.62 7.91 -11.53
CA GLY A 82 15.90 9.06 -12.07
C GLY A 82 14.44 9.16 -11.59
N ALA A 83 14.11 8.60 -10.44
CA ALA A 83 12.78 8.69 -9.88
C ALA A 83 12.38 10.12 -9.50
N CYS A 84 11.19 10.53 -9.92
CA CYS A 84 10.47 11.66 -9.36
C CYS A 84 9.58 11.17 -8.24
N PHE A 85 9.75 11.72 -7.03
CA PHE A 85 9.03 11.26 -5.84
C PHE A 85 7.79 12.09 -5.55
N GLY A 86 6.76 11.43 -5.02
CA GLY A 86 5.60 12.01 -4.38
C GLY A 86 5.32 11.30 -3.08
N VAL A 87 4.48 11.90 -2.22
CA VAL A 87 4.11 11.32 -0.93
C VAL A 87 2.90 10.42 -1.07
N ALA A 88 3.02 9.16 -0.64
CA ALA A 88 1.92 8.21 -0.58
C ALA A 88 1.96 7.44 0.75
N GLY A 89 0.88 7.50 1.53
CA GLY A 89 0.81 6.88 2.85
C GLY A 89 1.92 7.34 3.79
N GLY A 90 2.42 8.58 3.61
CA GLY A 90 3.52 9.16 4.37
C GLY A 90 4.92 8.80 3.86
N PHE A 91 5.05 7.89 2.90
CA PHE A 91 6.33 7.53 2.29
C PHE A 91 6.63 8.37 1.04
N GLU A 92 7.91 8.67 0.83
CA GLU A 92 8.41 9.12 -0.48
C GLU A 92 8.37 7.93 -1.43
N ARG A 93 7.46 7.97 -2.39
CA ARG A 93 7.24 6.90 -3.37
C ARG A 93 7.63 7.40 -4.76
N PRO A 94 8.33 6.60 -5.59
CA PRO A 94 8.55 6.95 -6.99
C PRO A 94 7.21 6.99 -7.72
N MET A 95 6.95 8.09 -8.40
CA MET A 95 5.73 8.31 -9.18
C MET A 95 5.94 8.08 -10.67
N TRP A 96 7.11 8.43 -11.17
CA TRP A 96 7.56 8.22 -12.53
C TRP A 96 9.09 8.37 -12.61
N TYR A 97 9.71 7.92 -13.69
CA TYR A 97 11.15 7.99 -13.87
C TYR A 97 11.51 8.84 -15.08
N SER A 98 12.51 9.72 -14.93
CA SER A 98 13.05 10.49 -16.02
C SER A 98 13.93 9.59 -16.91
N THR A 99 13.52 9.40 -18.15
CA THR A 99 14.21 8.52 -19.10
C THR A 99 15.33 9.22 -19.92
N ASN A 100 15.41 10.56 -19.84
CA ASN A 100 16.26 11.36 -20.74
C ASN A 100 17.28 12.23 -20.00
N GLY A 101 17.66 11.87 -18.77
CA GLY A 101 18.59 12.67 -17.95
C GLY A 101 18.04 14.05 -17.55
N LYS A 102 16.75 14.32 -17.79
CA LYS A 102 16.09 15.55 -17.36
C LYS A 102 15.85 15.50 -15.84
N ASP A 103 15.82 16.67 -15.22
CA ASP A 103 15.48 16.80 -13.81
C ASP A 103 14.10 16.15 -13.53
N PRO A 104 14.02 15.14 -12.64
CA PRO A 104 12.79 14.44 -12.33
C PRO A 104 11.87 15.28 -11.43
N LYS A 105 11.39 16.39 -11.96
CA LYS A 105 10.46 17.31 -11.28
C LYS A 105 9.16 17.46 -12.03
N TYR A 106 8.08 17.65 -11.29
CA TYR A 106 6.79 18.01 -11.85
C TYR A 106 6.83 19.41 -12.48
N LYS A 107 6.26 19.52 -13.69
CA LYS A 107 5.87 20.78 -14.31
C LYS A 107 4.37 20.73 -14.51
N TYR A 108 3.65 21.34 -13.58
CA TYR A 108 2.19 21.26 -13.55
C TYR A 108 1.55 21.92 -14.76
N SER A 109 0.49 21.31 -15.28
CA SER A 109 -0.26 21.79 -16.44
C SER A 109 -1.69 21.22 -16.40
N PHE A 110 -2.65 21.91 -17.00
CA PHE A 110 -3.98 21.37 -17.28
C PHE A 110 -4.03 20.58 -18.60
N ASN A 111 -2.95 20.66 -19.40
CA ASN A 111 -2.73 19.85 -20.59
C ASN A 111 -1.97 18.57 -20.22
N TYR A 112 -1.33 17.93 -21.21
CA TYR A 112 -0.45 16.80 -20.98
C TYR A 112 0.67 17.17 -19.99
N GLN A 113 0.80 16.35 -18.95
CA GLN A 113 1.81 16.53 -17.93
C GLN A 113 3.20 16.19 -18.48
N ASN A 114 4.25 16.82 -17.96
CA ASN A 114 5.63 16.58 -18.41
C ASN A 114 6.12 15.14 -18.17
N TRP A 115 5.53 14.42 -17.24
CA TRP A 115 5.83 13.02 -16.94
C TRP A 115 5.11 12.02 -17.87
N TYR A 116 4.10 12.46 -18.64
CA TYR A 116 3.30 11.58 -19.49
C TYR A 116 4.13 10.73 -20.47
N PRO A 117 5.15 11.27 -21.20
CA PRO A 117 5.98 10.46 -22.09
C PRO A 117 6.73 9.35 -21.34
N SER A 118 7.22 9.63 -20.11
CA SER A 118 7.91 8.65 -19.26
C SER A 118 6.96 7.55 -18.81
N ALA A 119 5.81 7.90 -18.24
CA ALA A 119 4.80 6.94 -17.80
C ALA A 119 4.28 6.08 -18.96
N LYS A 120 4.10 6.67 -20.15
CA LYS A 120 3.76 5.94 -21.38
C LYS A 120 4.83 4.91 -21.75
N TYR A 121 6.09 5.29 -21.69
CA TYR A 121 7.22 4.39 -21.98
C TYR A 121 7.27 3.24 -20.97
N GLU A 122 7.19 3.54 -19.66
CA GLU A 122 7.17 2.55 -18.59
C GLU A 122 6.02 1.54 -18.76
N THR A 123 4.82 2.05 -19.05
CA THR A 123 3.63 1.22 -19.28
C THR A 123 3.81 0.29 -20.46
N ILE A 124 4.28 0.81 -21.60
CA ILE A 124 4.52 0.00 -22.80
C ILE A 124 5.59 -1.04 -22.55
N ASN A 125 6.67 -0.67 -21.81
CA ASN A 125 7.73 -1.61 -21.47
C ASN A 125 7.23 -2.73 -20.55
N ALA A 126 6.47 -2.40 -19.51
CA ALA A 126 5.90 -3.40 -18.59
C ALA A 126 4.98 -4.38 -19.33
N ARG A 127 4.17 -3.88 -20.28
CA ARG A 127 3.25 -4.71 -21.10
C ARG A 127 3.97 -5.62 -22.12
N LYS A 128 5.11 -5.20 -22.65
CA LYS A 128 5.84 -5.95 -23.69
C LYS A 128 7.02 -6.77 -23.16
N ASN A 129 7.54 -6.37 -22.02
CA ASN A 129 8.75 -6.95 -21.42
C ASN A 129 8.53 -7.28 -19.94
N VAL A 130 9.09 -6.45 -19.06
CA VAL A 130 9.01 -6.57 -17.61
C VAL A 130 9.26 -5.22 -16.95
N GLY A 131 8.56 -4.96 -15.85
CA GLY A 131 8.79 -3.83 -14.97
C GLY A 131 9.07 -4.31 -13.54
N LEU A 132 9.92 -3.57 -12.85
CA LEU A 132 10.17 -3.73 -11.42
C LEU A 132 9.51 -2.56 -10.67
N PHE A 133 8.68 -2.89 -9.67
CA PHE A 133 7.88 -1.94 -8.91
C PHE A 133 8.22 -2.03 -7.43
N ASP A 134 8.40 -0.90 -6.76
CA ASP A 134 8.53 -0.88 -5.30
C ASP A 134 7.15 -0.74 -4.65
N PHE A 135 6.67 -1.82 -4.05
CA PHE A 135 5.42 -1.93 -3.30
C PHE A 135 5.63 -1.89 -1.79
N SER A 136 6.82 -1.50 -1.33
CA SER A 136 7.14 -1.46 0.10
C SER A 136 6.25 -0.52 0.90
N THR A 137 5.52 0.39 0.25
CA THR A 137 4.56 1.28 0.91
C THR A 137 3.31 0.58 1.41
N PHE A 138 2.91 -0.56 0.84
CA PHE A 138 1.75 -1.32 1.32
C PHE A 138 1.87 -1.62 2.81
N SER A 139 0.76 -1.48 3.53
CA SER A 139 0.67 -1.90 4.93
C SER A 139 0.77 -3.41 5.02
N LYS A 140 1.58 -3.91 5.93
CA LYS A 140 1.81 -5.34 6.16
C LYS A 140 1.68 -5.63 7.63
N PHE A 141 0.71 -6.48 7.97
CA PHE A 141 0.43 -6.89 9.35
C PHE A 141 0.56 -8.40 9.48
N ASP A 142 1.40 -8.85 10.39
CA ASP A 142 1.49 -10.25 10.77
C ASP A 142 0.56 -10.50 11.96
N LEU A 143 -0.35 -11.46 11.79
CA LEU A 143 -1.32 -11.87 12.78
C LEU A 143 -0.99 -13.30 13.20
N LYS A 144 -0.75 -13.55 14.50
CA LYS A 144 -0.31 -14.85 15.00
C LYS A 144 -1.13 -15.31 16.19
N GLY A 145 -1.49 -16.56 16.19
CA GLY A 145 -2.24 -17.18 17.29
C GLY A 145 -3.09 -18.35 16.80
N GLU A 146 -3.52 -19.21 17.72
CA GLU A 146 -4.32 -20.38 17.37
C GLU A 146 -5.71 -20.02 16.81
N LYS A 147 -6.28 -18.91 17.26
CA LYS A 147 -7.61 -18.44 16.84
C LYS A 147 -7.59 -17.57 15.58
N ILE A 148 -6.42 -17.26 15.03
CA ILE A 148 -6.33 -16.28 13.94
C ILE A 148 -7.17 -16.67 12.71
N HIS A 149 -7.20 -17.94 12.34
CA HIS A 149 -7.99 -18.37 11.20
C HIS A 149 -9.50 -18.16 11.45
N SER A 150 -10.00 -18.49 12.64
CA SER A 150 -11.42 -18.26 13.00
C SER A 150 -11.76 -16.77 13.07
N ASP A 151 -10.84 -15.94 13.57
CA ASP A 151 -11.03 -14.48 13.59
C ASP A 151 -11.12 -13.92 12.18
N LEU A 152 -10.20 -14.31 11.28
CA LEU A 152 -10.23 -13.88 9.89
C LEU A 152 -11.49 -14.34 9.15
N GLN A 153 -11.98 -15.56 9.42
CA GLN A 153 -13.26 -16.03 8.85
C GLN A 153 -14.45 -15.18 9.31
N ARG A 154 -14.38 -14.60 10.49
CA ARG A 154 -15.42 -13.72 11.02
C ARG A 154 -15.33 -12.29 10.50
N ILE A 155 -14.12 -11.80 10.29
CA ILE A 155 -13.87 -10.39 9.91
C ILE A 155 -13.97 -10.21 8.38
N CYS A 156 -13.52 -11.21 7.59
CA CYS A 156 -13.44 -11.12 6.16
C CYS A 156 -14.69 -11.67 5.46
N THR A 157 -15.04 -11.11 4.32
CA THR A 157 -16.17 -11.56 3.49
C THR A 157 -15.88 -12.83 2.70
N ALA A 158 -14.60 -13.06 2.34
CA ALA A 158 -14.19 -14.25 1.62
C ALA A 158 -13.86 -15.41 2.57
N ASN A 159 -13.98 -16.64 2.06
CA ASN A 159 -13.53 -17.84 2.77
C ASN A 159 -11.99 -17.87 2.78
N ILE A 160 -11.40 -17.52 3.90
CA ILE A 160 -9.95 -17.52 4.10
C ILE A 160 -9.44 -18.98 4.17
N LYS A 161 -8.54 -19.32 3.26
CA LYS A 161 -7.97 -20.69 3.20
C LYS A 161 -6.81 -20.85 4.17
N ASN A 162 -6.81 -21.93 4.92
CA ASN A 162 -5.72 -22.31 5.83
C ASN A 162 -4.71 -23.25 5.12
N GLU A 163 -4.36 -22.92 3.88
CA GLU A 163 -3.35 -23.60 3.08
C GLU A 163 -2.11 -22.71 3.01
N ILE A 164 -0.96 -23.24 3.42
CA ILE A 164 0.30 -22.48 3.44
C ILE A 164 0.62 -21.94 2.04
N GLY A 165 0.90 -20.64 1.98
CA GLY A 165 1.17 -19.90 0.75
C GLY A 165 -0.07 -19.34 0.07
N LYS A 166 -1.27 -19.83 0.37
CA LYS A 166 -2.49 -19.34 -0.28
C LYS A 166 -2.75 -17.88 0.08
N SER A 167 -2.96 -17.07 -0.96
CA SER A 167 -3.49 -15.69 -0.83
C SER A 167 -4.98 -15.66 -1.13
N THR A 168 -5.70 -14.83 -0.39
CA THR A 168 -7.13 -14.56 -0.57
C THR A 168 -7.34 -13.06 -0.57
N TYR A 169 -7.80 -12.50 -1.70
CA TYR A 169 -8.30 -11.14 -1.76
C TYR A 169 -9.68 -11.06 -1.15
N THR A 170 -9.94 -10.10 -0.28
CA THR A 170 -11.17 -10.00 0.49
C THR A 170 -11.46 -8.58 0.93
N HIS A 171 -12.68 -8.35 1.40
CA HIS A 171 -13.09 -7.11 2.08
C HIS A 171 -13.31 -7.37 3.56
N MET A 172 -13.12 -6.36 4.38
CA MET A 172 -13.63 -6.28 5.75
C MET A 172 -14.78 -5.29 5.77
N LEU A 173 -15.86 -5.64 6.46
CA LEU A 173 -17.08 -4.83 6.55
C LEU A 173 -17.24 -4.25 7.94
N ASN A 174 -17.98 -3.15 8.03
CA ASN A 174 -18.53 -2.67 9.29
C ASN A 174 -19.86 -3.37 9.64
N GLU A 175 -20.45 -3.00 10.77
CA GLU A 175 -21.68 -3.60 11.30
C GLU A 175 -22.90 -3.35 10.40
N ASN A 176 -22.84 -2.35 9.53
CA ASN A 176 -23.90 -2.01 8.57
C ASN A 176 -23.70 -2.64 7.18
N GLY A 177 -22.65 -3.46 7.00
CA GLY A 177 -22.31 -4.08 5.73
C GLY A 177 -21.56 -3.17 4.77
N GLY A 178 -21.14 -1.97 5.19
CA GLY A 178 -20.27 -1.09 4.43
C GLY A 178 -18.83 -1.60 4.38
N ILE A 179 -18.14 -1.40 3.25
CA ILE A 179 -16.75 -1.80 3.08
C ILE A 179 -15.86 -0.83 3.87
N GLU A 180 -15.11 -1.36 4.83
CA GLU A 180 -14.10 -0.61 5.59
C GLU A 180 -12.74 -0.64 4.88
N THR A 181 -12.35 -1.79 4.35
CA THR A 181 -11.10 -1.95 3.62
C THR A 181 -11.16 -3.15 2.69
N ASP A 182 -10.37 -3.10 1.62
CA ASP A 182 -10.01 -4.24 0.80
C ASP A 182 -8.55 -4.62 1.05
N LEU A 183 -8.27 -5.92 1.08
CA LEU A 183 -6.95 -6.40 1.44
C LEU A 183 -6.69 -7.83 0.93
N THR A 184 -5.44 -8.22 0.98
CA THR A 184 -5.01 -9.59 0.69
C THR A 184 -4.54 -10.26 1.97
N VAL A 185 -5.11 -11.43 2.26
CA VAL A 185 -4.69 -12.30 3.37
C VAL A 185 -3.84 -13.44 2.81
N VAL A 186 -2.64 -13.62 3.34
CA VAL A 186 -1.72 -14.70 2.96
C VAL A 186 -1.52 -15.64 4.15
N CYS A 187 -1.76 -16.94 3.97
CA CYS A 187 -1.47 -17.96 4.97
C CYS A 187 0.03 -18.25 4.99
N MET A 188 0.76 -17.73 5.97
CA MET A 188 2.20 -17.97 6.15
C MET A 188 2.49 -19.33 6.81
N ASN A 189 1.64 -19.72 7.75
CA ASN A 189 1.51 -21.06 8.32
C ASN A 189 0.16 -21.16 9.05
N LYS A 190 -0.12 -22.32 9.68
CA LYS A 190 -1.44 -22.59 10.30
C LYS A 190 -1.89 -21.53 11.32
N ASN A 191 -0.94 -20.95 12.04
CA ASN A 191 -1.19 -19.98 13.11
C ASN A 191 -0.58 -18.60 12.80
N HIS A 192 -0.25 -18.32 11.53
CA HIS A 192 0.33 -17.05 11.12
C HIS A 192 -0.21 -16.65 9.75
N PHE A 193 -0.88 -15.53 9.71
CA PHE A 193 -1.37 -14.90 8.49
C PHE A 193 -0.76 -13.53 8.33
N ARG A 194 -0.41 -13.18 7.09
CA ARG A 194 0.00 -11.83 6.72
C ARG A 194 -1.14 -11.15 6.00
N VAL A 195 -1.52 -9.98 6.48
CA VAL A 195 -2.49 -9.09 5.86
C VAL A 195 -1.75 -7.98 5.15
N VAL A 196 -2.08 -7.75 3.87
CA VAL A 196 -1.53 -6.65 3.06
C VAL A 196 -2.66 -5.75 2.64
N SER A 197 -2.57 -4.46 2.97
CA SER A 197 -3.58 -3.44 2.67
C SER A 197 -2.96 -2.13 2.17
N SER A 198 -3.78 -1.15 1.85
CA SER A 198 -3.35 0.14 1.33
C SER A 198 -2.42 0.89 2.29
N ALA A 199 -1.41 1.55 1.74
CA ALA A 199 -0.55 2.46 2.50
C ALA A 199 -1.32 3.64 3.12
N ALA A 200 -2.37 4.11 2.45
CA ALA A 200 -3.13 5.28 2.88
C ALA A 200 -4.02 4.98 4.10
N THR A 201 -4.49 3.74 4.24
CA THR A 201 -5.44 3.33 5.27
C THR A 201 -4.79 2.59 6.45
N ARG A 202 -3.44 2.55 6.53
CA ARG A 202 -2.68 1.76 7.52
C ARG A 202 -3.21 1.88 8.95
N VAL A 203 -3.44 3.11 9.42
CA VAL A 203 -3.90 3.35 10.81
C VAL A 203 -5.36 2.92 10.98
N HIS A 204 -6.19 3.23 10.01
CA HIS A 204 -7.59 2.83 9.96
C HIS A 204 -7.73 1.30 9.99
N ASP A 205 -7.05 0.61 9.08
CA ASP A 205 -7.11 -0.85 8.93
C ASP A 205 -6.59 -1.55 10.18
N LYS A 206 -5.48 -1.06 10.76
CA LYS A 206 -4.99 -1.55 12.05
C LYS A 206 -6.05 -1.47 13.14
N HIS A 207 -6.72 -0.32 13.28
CA HIS A 207 -7.76 -0.14 14.30
C HIS A 207 -8.96 -1.04 14.06
N HIS A 208 -9.39 -1.17 12.80
CA HIS A 208 -10.50 -2.06 12.44
C HIS A 208 -10.17 -3.52 12.74
N ILE A 209 -9.00 -4.01 12.34
CA ILE A 209 -8.55 -5.38 12.63
C ILE A 209 -8.51 -5.62 14.14
N LEU A 210 -7.83 -4.76 14.90
CA LEU A 210 -7.68 -4.90 16.36
C LEU A 210 -9.01 -4.93 17.12
N LYS A 211 -10.04 -4.24 16.61
CA LYS A 211 -11.37 -4.23 17.23
C LYS A 211 -11.98 -5.62 17.30
N TYR A 212 -11.67 -6.49 16.36
CA TYR A 212 -12.31 -7.80 16.21
C TYR A 212 -11.40 -8.99 16.49
N LEU A 213 -10.09 -8.78 16.73
CA LEU A 213 -9.18 -9.87 17.06
C LEU A 213 -9.43 -10.41 18.46
N SER A 214 -9.30 -11.71 18.62
CA SER A 214 -9.25 -12.38 19.92
C SER A 214 -8.03 -11.93 20.71
N LYS A 215 -8.15 -11.87 22.06
CA LYS A 215 -7.09 -11.35 22.95
C LYS A 215 -5.79 -12.16 22.90
N ASP A 216 -5.86 -13.41 22.49
CA ASP A 216 -4.75 -14.35 22.35
C ASP A 216 -4.10 -14.33 20.94
N VAL A 217 -4.56 -13.44 20.06
CA VAL A 217 -3.94 -13.21 18.75
C VAL A 217 -3.02 -12.00 18.82
N GLU A 218 -1.75 -12.24 18.49
CA GLU A 218 -0.73 -11.19 18.39
C GLU A 218 -0.87 -10.43 17.08
N PHE A 219 -0.90 -9.09 17.14
CA PHE A 219 -0.85 -8.19 16.00
C PHE A 219 0.50 -7.51 15.91
N ILE A 220 1.21 -7.71 14.80
CA ILE A 220 2.53 -7.13 14.55
C ILE A 220 2.48 -6.31 13.27
N ASP A 221 2.70 -5.00 13.37
CA ASP A 221 2.86 -4.14 12.19
C ASP A 221 4.30 -4.27 11.66
N VAL A 222 4.46 -5.00 10.56
CA VAL A 222 5.76 -5.24 9.91
C VAL A 222 6.00 -4.37 8.67
N THR A 223 5.20 -3.35 8.48
CA THR A 223 5.22 -2.49 7.28
C THR A 223 6.61 -1.94 6.98
N GLU A 224 7.33 -1.49 8.00
CA GLU A 224 8.66 -0.88 7.85
C GLU A 224 9.81 -1.89 7.96
N ASN A 225 9.51 -3.14 8.32
CA ASN A 225 10.49 -4.21 8.47
C ASN A 225 10.56 -5.14 7.25
N VAL A 226 9.54 -5.11 6.39
CA VAL A 226 9.42 -5.98 5.21
C VAL A 226 9.24 -5.11 3.98
N CYS A 227 10.21 -5.08 3.10
CA CYS A 227 10.06 -4.50 1.76
C CYS A 227 9.34 -5.49 0.83
N CYS A 228 8.71 -4.94 -0.20
CA CYS A 228 8.00 -5.70 -1.22
C CYS A 228 8.35 -5.14 -2.60
N LEU A 229 8.82 -6.00 -3.48
CA LEU A 229 9.09 -5.67 -4.88
C LEU A 229 8.17 -6.48 -5.78
N GLY A 230 7.51 -5.81 -6.73
CA GLY A 230 6.72 -6.46 -7.76
C GLY A 230 7.51 -6.58 -9.06
N LEU A 231 7.58 -7.78 -9.63
CA LEU A 231 8.18 -8.04 -10.92
C LEU A 231 7.09 -8.50 -11.89
N PHE A 232 6.62 -7.62 -12.79
CA PHE A 232 5.47 -7.87 -13.65
C PHE A 232 5.78 -7.66 -15.12
N GLY A 233 5.18 -8.48 -15.96
CA GLY A 233 5.25 -8.45 -17.40
C GLY A 233 5.48 -9.83 -18.01
N PRO A 234 5.29 -10.01 -19.33
CA PRO A 234 5.37 -11.30 -20.01
C PRO A 234 6.74 -11.99 -19.87
N LYS A 235 7.81 -11.20 -19.69
CA LYS A 235 9.19 -11.72 -19.52
C LYS A 235 9.64 -11.82 -18.06
N SER A 236 8.71 -11.73 -17.07
CA SER A 236 9.07 -11.78 -15.65
C SER A 236 9.73 -13.10 -15.25
N ARG A 237 9.27 -14.24 -15.79
CA ARG A 237 9.91 -15.55 -15.55
C ARG A 237 11.32 -15.63 -16.11
N ASP A 238 11.55 -15.13 -17.32
CA ASP A 238 12.86 -15.13 -17.93
C ASP A 238 13.85 -14.27 -17.17
N MET A 239 13.35 -13.16 -16.60
CA MET A 239 14.16 -12.28 -15.77
C MET A 239 14.53 -12.94 -14.44
N ILE A 240 13.55 -13.54 -13.75
CA ILE A 240 13.80 -14.13 -12.42
C ILE A 240 14.71 -15.35 -12.49
N LYS A 241 14.65 -16.14 -13.58
CA LYS A 241 15.56 -17.26 -13.85
C LYS A 241 17.05 -16.86 -13.94
N LYS A 242 17.35 -15.58 -14.17
CA LYS A 242 18.74 -15.09 -14.21
C LYS A 242 19.32 -14.86 -12.82
N ILE A 243 18.50 -14.83 -11.80
CA ILE A 243 18.88 -14.48 -10.44
C ILE A 243 18.38 -15.48 -9.39
N SER A 244 17.71 -16.57 -9.82
CA SER A 244 17.20 -17.62 -8.97
C SER A 244 17.22 -18.97 -9.70
N ASP A 245 17.68 -20.01 -9.01
CA ASP A 245 17.64 -21.40 -9.48
C ASP A 245 16.34 -22.12 -9.08
N ASP A 246 15.48 -21.46 -8.28
CA ASP A 246 14.18 -22.01 -7.90
C ASP A 246 13.23 -22.08 -9.10
N ASP A 247 12.30 -23.02 -9.06
CA ASP A 247 11.32 -23.22 -10.12
C ASP A 247 10.14 -22.23 -10.01
N PHE A 248 10.02 -21.36 -11.02
CA PHE A 248 8.94 -20.36 -11.19
C PHE A 248 7.96 -20.72 -12.31
N THR A 249 7.94 -21.98 -12.77
CA THR A 249 6.95 -22.44 -13.77
C THR A 249 5.52 -22.38 -13.23
N ALA A 250 4.53 -22.47 -14.10
CA ALA A 250 3.13 -22.40 -13.70
C ALA A 250 2.72 -23.62 -12.87
N GLU A 251 3.33 -24.75 -13.13
CA GLU A 251 3.10 -26.04 -12.49
C GLU A 251 3.63 -26.03 -11.05
N SER A 252 4.85 -25.57 -10.86
CA SER A 252 5.53 -25.52 -9.56
C SER A 252 5.07 -24.33 -8.69
N PHE A 253 4.70 -23.20 -9.33
CA PHE A 253 4.31 -21.99 -8.63
C PHE A 253 2.93 -21.53 -9.10
N LYS A 254 1.88 -22.10 -8.51
CA LYS A 254 0.47 -21.82 -8.86
C LYS A 254 0.09 -20.37 -8.56
N PHE A 255 -0.79 -19.80 -9.39
CA PHE A 255 -1.36 -18.48 -9.14
C PHE A 255 -2.13 -18.43 -7.81
N GLY A 256 -1.94 -17.35 -7.07
CA GLY A 256 -2.53 -17.17 -5.74
C GLY A 256 -1.81 -17.92 -4.62
N TYR A 257 -0.60 -18.42 -4.89
CA TYR A 257 0.24 -19.07 -3.86
C TYR A 257 1.59 -18.37 -3.73
N GLY A 258 2.15 -18.49 -2.54
CA GLY A 258 3.48 -18.02 -2.20
C GLY A 258 4.33 -19.14 -1.61
N LYS A 259 5.63 -19.00 -1.75
CA LYS A 259 6.63 -19.91 -1.18
C LYS A 259 7.92 -19.18 -0.88
N LYS A 260 8.76 -19.77 -0.03
CA LYS A 260 10.14 -19.31 0.16
C LYS A 260 10.97 -19.68 -1.04
N VAL A 261 11.74 -18.73 -1.56
CA VAL A 261 12.67 -18.92 -2.68
C VAL A 261 13.98 -18.21 -2.38
N ASN A 262 15.03 -18.55 -3.14
CA ASN A 262 16.31 -17.86 -3.05
C ASN A 262 16.48 -16.96 -4.27
N ILE A 263 16.71 -15.68 -4.03
CA ILE A 263 17.14 -14.73 -5.04
C ILE A 263 18.63 -14.48 -4.81
N LYS A 264 19.48 -15.13 -5.62
CA LYS A 264 20.90 -15.29 -5.30
C LYS A 264 21.06 -15.87 -3.89
N ASP A 265 21.79 -15.19 -3.02
CA ASP A 265 22.08 -15.64 -1.64
C ASP A 265 21.00 -15.21 -0.63
N ILE A 266 19.94 -14.54 -1.06
CA ILE A 266 18.92 -13.98 -0.17
C ILE A 266 17.66 -14.83 -0.23
N LYS A 267 17.25 -15.37 0.93
CA LYS A 267 15.98 -16.07 1.08
C LYS A 267 14.84 -15.06 1.22
N VAL A 268 13.87 -15.11 0.32
CA VAL A 268 12.70 -14.24 0.31
C VAL A 268 11.41 -15.06 0.28
N TRP A 269 10.31 -14.42 0.64
CA TRP A 269 8.97 -14.93 0.33
C TRP A 269 8.57 -14.38 -1.03
N ALA A 270 8.24 -15.24 -1.97
CA ALA A 270 7.69 -14.86 -3.26
C ALA A 270 6.21 -15.26 -3.31
N GLN A 271 5.37 -14.37 -3.79
CA GLN A 271 3.93 -14.57 -3.97
C GLN A 271 3.60 -14.44 -5.46
N ARG A 272 2.99 -15.47 -6.07
CA ARG A 272 2.48 -15.35 -7.43
C ARG A 272 1.08 -14.79 -7.40
N ILE A 273 1.00 -13.48 -7.49
CA ILE A 273 -0.23 -12.68 -7.46
C ILE A 273 -0.16 -11.60 -8.52
N SER A 274 -1.28 -11.12 -8.99
CA SER A 274 -1.36 -9.96 -9.87
C SER A 274 -2.68 -9.24 -9.63
N TYR A 275 -2.62 -7.98 -9.33
CA TYR A 275 -3.79 -7.11 -9.28
C TYR A 275 -4.11 -6.53 -10.66
N VAL A 276 -3.09 -6.27 -11.47
CA VAL A 276 -3.20 -5.66 -12.82
C VAL A 276 -3.39 -6.67 -13.96
N GLY A 277 -3.40 -7.97 -13.66
CA GLY A 277 -3.59 -9.04 -14.64
C GLY A 277 -2.32 -9.46 -15.39
N GLU A 278 -1.19 -8.82 -15.16
CA GLU A 278 0.08 -9.20 -15.78
C GLU A 278 0.70 -10.44 -15.09
N LEU A 279 1.44 -11.25 -15.83
CA LEU A 279 2.28 -12.29 -15.26
C LEU A 279 3.32 -11.65 -14.33
N GLY A 280 3.42 -12.15 -13.10
CA GLY A 280 4.41 -11.61 -12.18
C GLY A 280 4.41 -12.23 -10.80
N PHE A 281 5.27 -11.65 -9.98
CA PHE A 281 5.56 -12.09 -8.61
C PHE A 281 5.81 -10.87 -7.73
N GLU A 282 5.41 -11.00 -6.49
CA GLU A 282 5.72 -10.05 -5.42
C GLU A 282 6.62 -10.70 -4.37
#